data_df1f63d620d2cfbaba15bb64dd93a00b
#
_entry.id   df1f63d620d2cfbaba15bb64dd93a00b
#
_cell.length_a   1.000
_cell.length_b   1.000
_cell.length_c   1.000
_cell.angle_alpha   90.00
_cell.angle_beta   90.00
_cell.angle_gamma   90.00
#
_symmetry.space_group_name_H-M   'P 1'
#
loop_
_entity.id
_entity.type
_entity.pdbx_description
1 polymer ?
#
loop_
_entity_poly.entity_id
_entity_poly.type
_entity_poly.pdbx_seq_one_letter_code
_entity_poly.pdbx_strand_id
1 'polypeptide(L)'
;MEEEQQSAGMADLAARLTKRLADANRDRNLVFSPLSIYAVLALLAVGASGETLEEILRVLGHPSRRELEDYVERLLDGSLDPDGGGPTVAFACGVWSDLRRPLKPAFRDAVVGRYKAEASSVDFRNDPELARAQINAWAAASTRNLIDSAVPRGTVHRNTHLVLANAIYFRGKWEVPFYKSSTKDRPFHRHDGTAVDVPFMTNHRKYYHYMAVHDGFKVLKLPYESSTAYTQRHCMCIFLPDARDGLASLLDKITSSSPAGFLREHLPTRRVKVDQVLVPRFELSFRSSVTALLKDLGLRLPFSHRADLSEMLNDGYEFRVQDVFQKAVIEVNEDGTEAAALTFYDVTAKSSQYPPEEVLFVADHPFAYFIVEEESHAILFAGHVVDPSDATGVVIPSGERSTTKGKIDKVDTESGRKRRRDEQPQSSHGHSSSRQHRRDESRRAASSEYRREESRYYRSERRERTNNPRREYNTKIQFC
;
A
#
# COMPACT_ATOMS: atom_id res chain seq x y z
N MET A 1 -9.45 -28.69 -0.65
CA MET A 1 -8.84 -29.06 0.68
C MET A 1 -7.38 -28.65 0.78
N GLU A 2 -6.48 -29.03 -0.15
CA GLU A 2 -5.06 -28.61 -0.08
C GLU A 2 -4.88 -27.10 -0.30
N GLU A 3 -5.55 -26.50 -1.27
CA GLU A 3 -5.51 -25.05 -1.50
C GLU A 3 -6.10 -24.21 -0.35
N GLU A 4 -7.18 -24.69 0.26
CA GLU A 4 -7.76 -24.03 1.44
C GLU A 4 -6.81 -24.09 2.65
N GLN A 5 -6.05 -25.17 2.80
CA GLN A 5 -5.09 -25.32 3.89
C GLN A 5 -3.84 -24.47 3.65
N GLN A 6 -3.41 -24.30 2.38
CA GLN A 6 -2.28 -23.46 2.00
C GLN A 6 -2.59 -21.98 2.13
N SER A 7 -3.81 -21.54 1.80
CA SER A 7 -4.24 -20.14 1.99
C SER A 7 -4.47 -19.77 3.44
N ALA A 8 -4.73 -20.76 4.32
CA ALA A 8 -4.99 -20.54 5.75
C ALA A 8 -3.80 -19.89 6.48
N GLY A 9 -2.56 -20.25 6.13
CA GLY A 9 -1.35 -19.70 6.75
C GLY A 9 -1.18 -18.20 6.47
N MET A 10 -1.38 -17.77 5.21
CA MET A 10 -1.35 -16.36 4.85
C MET A 10 -2.46 -15.58 5.55
N ALA A 11 -3.66 -16.14 5.60
CA ALA A 11 -4.81 -15.53 6.25
C ALA A 11 -4.59 -15.35 7.76
N ASP A 12 -4.01 -16.35 8.43
CA ASP A 12 -3.68 -16.28 9.85
C ASP A 12 -2.59 -15.23 10.13
N LEU A 13 -1.54 -15.20 9.30
CA LEU A 13 -0.51 -14.16 9.42
C LEU A 13 -1.12 -12.76 9.19
N ALA A 14 -1.95 -12.58 8.16
CA ALA A 14 -2.64 -11.31 7.89
C ALA A 14 -3.48 -10.87 9.09
N ALA A 15 -4.16 -11.80 9.78
CA ALA A 15 -4.91 -11.55 11.00
C ALA A 15 -4.06 -10.98 12.13
N ARG A 16 -3.03 -11.75 12.43
CA ARG A 16 -2.13 -11.42 13.53
C ARG A 16 -1.42 -10.10 13.28
N LEU A 17 -1.01 -9.84 12.03
CA LEU A 17 -0.46 -8.56 11.61
C LEU A 17 -1.48 -7.44 11.76
N THR A 18 -2.71 -7.61 11.25
CA THR A 18 -3.79 -6.62 11.34
C THR A 18 -4.05 -6.26 12.80
N LYS A 19 -4.22 -7.26 13.67
CA LYS A 19 -4.47 -7.04 15.10
C LYS A 19 -3.35 -6.22 15.74
N ARG A 20 -2.10 -6.65 15.58
CA ARG A 20 -0.95 -6.00 16.23
C ARG A 20 -0.71 -4.59 15.72
N LEU A 21 -0.82 -4.38 14.40
CA LEU A 21 -0.62 -3.07 13.80
C LEU A 21 -1.77 -2.12 14.13
N ALA A 22 -3.02 -2.58 14.12
CA ALA A 22 -4.17 -1.77 14.50
C ALA A 22 -4.12 -1.36 15.97
N ASP A 23 -3.78 -2.29 16.89
CA ASP A 23 -3.60 -1.98 18.31
C ASP A 23 -2.51 -0.95 18.59
N ALA A 24 -1.43 -0.98 17.80
CA ALA A 24 -0.31 -0.03 17.92
C ALA A 24 -0.60 1.34 17.30
N ASN A 25 -1.64 1.47 16.46
CA ASN A 25 -1.93 2.67 15.66
C ASN A 25 -3.39 3.11 15.74
N ARG A 26 -4.03 2.98 16.90
CA ARG A 26 -5.45 3.28 17.08
C ARG A 26 -5.85 4.73 16.78
N ASP A 27 -4.90 5.66 16.94
CA ASP A 27 -5.04 7.10 16.76
C ASP A 27 -4.47 7.63 15.42
N ARG A 28 -4.04 6.72 14.52
CA ARG A 28 -3.40 7.08 13.27
C ARG A 28 -3.92 6.22 12.12
N ASN A 29 -3.81 6.76 10.90
CA ASN A 29 -4.07 5.98 9.70
C ASN A 29 -3.09 4.81 9.59
N LEU A 30 -3.58 3.69 9.08
CA LEU A 30 -2.77 2.50 8.85
C LEU A 30 -2.96 1.98 7.45
N VAL A 31 -1.84 1.66 6.78
CA VAL A 31 -1.78 0.85 5.57
C VAL A 31 -0.59 -0.09 5.66
N PHE A 32 -0.77 -1.36 5.35
CA PHE A 32 0.31 -2.33 5.20
C PHE A 32 -0.12 -3.42 4.23
N SER A 33 0.84 -4.24 3.79
CA SER A 33 0.56 -5.37 2.90
C SER A 33 0.94 -6.68 3.56
N PRO A 34 -0.04 -7.49 3.99
CA PRO A 34 0.21 -8.84 4.46
C PRO A 34 0.91 -9.71 3.42
N LEU A 35 0.47 -9.63 2.15
CA LEU A 35 1.06 -10.35 1.03
C LEU A 35 2.57 -10.07 0.90
N SER A 36 2.97 -8.80 0.96
CA SER A 36 4.37 -8.44 0.77
C SER A 36 5.25 -8.85 1.95
N ILE A 37 4.73 -8.83 3.18
CA ILE A 37 5.42 -9.37 4.35
C ILE A 37 5.56 -10.89 4.21
N TYR A 38 4.50 -11.57 3.80
CA TYR A 38 4.52 -13.02 3.56
C TYR A 38 5.57 -13.40 2.53
N ALA A 39 5.63 -12.72 1.39
CA ALA A 39 6.59 -12.98 0.32
C ALA A 39 8.04 -12.79 0.77
N VAL A 40 8.35 -11.74 1.54
CA VAL A 40 9.72 -11.53 2.03
C VAL A 40 10.15 -12.56 3.08
N LEU A 41 9.21 -13.07 3.88
CA LEU A 41 9.49 -14.16 4.82
C LEU A 41 9.67 -15.50 4.10
N ALA A 42 8.91 -15.74 3.05
CA ALA A 42 9.09 -16.91 2.20
C ALA A 42 10.46 -16.89 1.49
N LEU A 43 10.90 -15.73 1.02
CA LEU A 43 12.25 -15.52 0.48
C LEU A 43 13.32 -15.84 1.54
N LEU A 44 13.10 -15.43 2.79
CA LEU A 44 14.00 -15.75 3.89
C LEU A 44 14.05 -17.28 4.16
N ALA A 45 12.92 -17.98 4.04
CA ALA A 45 12.84 -19.44 4.21
C ALA A 45 13.70 -20.20 3.20
N VAL A 46 13.86 -19.68 1.97
CA VAL A 46 14.76 -20.27 0.95
C VAL A 46 16.20 -20.34 1.46
N GLY A 47 16.64 -19.32 2.19
CA GLY A 47 18.00 -19.21 2.70
C GLY A 47 18.24 -19.78 4.10
N ALA A 48 17.19 -20.22 4.78
CA ALA A 48 17.24 -20.73 6.15
C ALA A 48 17.36 -22.25 6.22
N SER A 49 17.89 -22.79 7.32
CA SER A 49 17.97 -24.20 7.62
C SER A 49 17.61 -24.50 9.08
N GLY A 50 17.47 -25.79 9.42
CA GLY A 50 17.26 -26.27 10.79
C GLY A 50 16.12 -25.55 11.52
N GLU A 51 16.32 -25.25 12.81
CA GLU A 51 15.33 -24.60 13.67
C GLU A 51 14.86 -23.23 13.12
N THR A 52 15.73 -22.51 12.40
CA THR A 52 15.38 -21.22 11.80
C THR A 52 14.34 -21.37 10.70
N LEU A 53 14.50 -22.37 9.83
CA LEU A 53 13.51 -22.68 8.81
C LEU A 53 12.20 -23.14 9.43
N GLU A 54 12.25 -24.02 10.43
CA GLU A 54 11.05 -24.52 11.12
C GLU A 54 10.25 -23.37 11.78
N GLU A 55 10.93 -22.39 12.37
CA GLU A 55 10.28 -21.23 12.95
C GLU A 55 9.59 -20.38 11.89
N ILE A 56 10.24 -20.16 10.73
CA ILE A 56 9.66 -19.41 9.61
C ILE A 56 8.44 -20.16 9.06
N LEU A 57 8.57 -21.46 8.78
CA LEU A 57 7.47 -22.29 8.26
C LEU A 57 6.26 -22.29 9.19
N ARG A 58 6.49 -22.39 10.51
CA ARG A 58 5.42 -22.33 11.52
C ARG A 58 4.69 -20.98 11.50
N VAL A 59 5.42 -19.87 11.35
CA VAL A 59 4.81 -18.52 11.28
C VAL A 59 4.03 -18.33 9.99
N LEU A 60 4.49 -18.90 8.88
CA LEU A 60 3.84 -18.85 7.57
C LEU A 60 2.75 -19.92 7.39
N GLY A 61 2.64 -20.89 8.30
CA GLY A 61 1.60 -21.93 8.28
C GLY A 61 1.82 -23.02 7.23
N HIS A 62 3.08 -23.33 6.87
CA HIS A 62 3.41 -24.40 5.92
C HIS A 62 4.20 -25.54 6.57
N PRO A 63 3.94 -26.79 6.15
CA PRO A 63 4.64 -27.96 6.71
C PRO A 63 6.04 -28.16 6.13
N SER A 64 6.32 -27.58 4.94
CA SER A 64 7.62 -27.73 4.29
C SER A 64 8.00 -26.51 3.45
N ARG A 65 9.31 -26.35 3.20
CA ARG A 65 9.83 -25.30 2.29
C ARG A 65 9.24 -25.44 0.89
N ARG A 66 9.16 -26.66 0.36
CA ARG A 66 8.67 -26.92 -1.00
C ARG A 66 7.21 -26.45 -1.16
N GLU A 67 6.35 -26.79 -0.23
CA GLU A 67 4.95 -26.36 -0.29
C GLU A 67 4.80 -24.84 -0.17
N LEU A 68 5.64 -24.21 0.68
CA LEU A 68 5.70 -22.75 0.77
C LEU A 68 6.16 -22.12 -0.56
N GLU A 69 7.22 -22.66 -1.18
CA GLU A 69 7.74 -22.18 -2.47
C GLU A 69 6.69 -22.30 -3.58
N ASP A 70 6.05 -23.47 -3.70
CA ASP A 70 4.99 -23.72 -4.70
C ASP A 70 3.76 -22.81 -4.48
N TYR A 71 3.42 -22.54 -3.23
CA TYR A 71 2.33 -21.60 -2.89
C TYR A 71 2.66 -20.15 -3.25
N VAL A 72 3.85 -19.68 -2.88
CA VAL A 72 4.25 -18.28 -3.14
C VAL A 72 4.43 -18.02 -4.63
N GLU A 73 4.97 -18.98 -5.39
CA GLU A 73 5.09 -18.86 -6.85
C GLU A 73 3.71 -18.63 -7.48
N ARG A 74 2.71 -19.46 -7.15
CA ARG A 74 1.32 -19.27 -7.63
C ARG A 74 0.73 -17.94 -7.17
N LEU A 75 0.98 -17.57 -5.91
CA LEU A 75 0.46 -16.33 -5.34
C LEU A 75 1.01 -15.08 -6.04
N LEU A 76 2.31 -15.06 -6.34
CA LEU A 76 2.97 -13.94 -7.00
C LEU A 76 2.62 -13.87 -8.50
N ASP A 77 2.59 -15.00 -9.20
CA ASP A 77 2.21 -15.05 -10.62
C ASP A 77 0.75 -14.63 -10.79
N GLY A 78 -0.11 -15.00 -9.86
CA GLY A 78 -1.50 -14.66 -9.92
C GLY A 78 -1.84 -13.23 -9.48
N SER A 79 -1.23 -12.73 -8.41
CA SER A 79 -1.59 -11.41 -7.82
C SER A 79 -0.88 -10.23 -8.44
N LEU A 80 0.15 -10.44 -9.29
CA LEU A 80 1.08 -9.41 -9.74
C LEU A 80 1.15 -9.26 -11.26
N ASP A 81 0.18 -9.79 -12.03
CA ASP A 81 0.19 -9.72 -13.50
C ASP A 81 0.12 -8.27 -14.00
N PRO A 82 1.24 -7.68 -14.48
CA PRO A 82 1.28 -6.29 -14.93
C PRO A 82 0.64 -6.08 -16.31
N ASP A 83 0.43 -7.15 -17.10
CA ASP A 83 0.00 -7.08 -18.50
C ASP A 83 -1.47 -7.54 -18.69
N GLY A 84 -2.11 -8.07 -17.65
CA GLY A 84 -3.47 -8.61 -17.68
C GLY A 84 -4.59 -7.57 -17.80
N GLY A 85 -4.28 -6.26 -17.86
CA GLY A 85 -5.24 -5.16 -18.02
C GLY A 85 -6.16 -4.95 -16.82
N GLY A 86 -5.86 -5.56 -15.68
CA GLY A 86 -6.46 -5.31 -14.37
C GLY A 86 -5.70 -4.24 -13.58
N PRO A 87 -5.91 -4.17 -12.26
CA PRO A 87 -5.13 -3.29 -11.39
C PRO A 87 -3.64 -3.56 -11.50
N THR A 88 -2.84 -2.51 -11.55
CA THR A 88 -1.38 -2.62 -11.48
C THR A 88 -0.96 -2.78 -10.02
N VAL A 89 -0.42 -3.94 -9.68
CA VAL A 89 0.25 -4.16 -8.40
C VAL A 89 1.76 -4.04 -8.65
N ALA A 90 2.34 -2.88 -8.36
CA ALA A 90 3.79 -2.73 -8.42
C ALA A 90 4.39 -3.28 -7.13
N PHE A 91 4.96 -4.48 -7.23
CA PHE A 91 5.58 -5.20 -6.12
C PHE A 91 7.07 -5.34 -6.37
N ALA A 92 7.86 -5.07 -5.35
CA ALA A 92 9.29 -5.28 -5.36
C ALA A 92 9.72 -5.92 -4.05
N CYS A 93 10.46 -7.01 -4.12
CA CYS A 93 11.02 -7.71 -2.99
C CYS A 93 12.51 -7.95 -3.24
N GLY A 94 13.34 -7.84 -2.19
CA GLY A 94 14.77 -8.06 -2.38
C GLY A 94 15.54 -8.31 -1.10
N VAL A 95 16.73 -8.84 -1.29
CA VAL A 95 17.72 -9.15 -0.26
C VAL A 95 19.08 -8.59 -0.62
N TRP A 96 19.70 -7.91 0.33
CA TRP A 96 21.04 -7.32 0.17
C TRP A 96 21.97 -7.82 1.27
N SER A 97 23.07 -8.41 0.85
CA SER A 97 24.17 -8.81 1.73
C SER A 97 25.33 -7.82 1.66
N ASP A 98 26.19 -7.82 2.67
CA ASP A 98 27.46 -7.09 2.61
C ASP A 98 28.39 -7.69 1.54
N LEU A 99 29.14 -6.86 0.79
CA LEU A 99 30.08 -7.30 -0.26
C LEU A 99 31.08 -8.35 0.21
N ARG A 100 31.47 -8.33 1.49
CA ARG A 100 32.39 -9.33 2.05
C ARG A 100 31.73 -10.69 2.28
N ARG A 101 30.43 -10.78 2.11
CA ARG A 101 29.61 -11.94 2.40
C ARG A 101 28.58 -12.14 1.28
N PRO A 102 29.06 -12.48 0.08
CA PRO A 102 28.19 -12.60 -1.08
C PRO A 102 27.18 -13.74 -0.92
N LEU A 103 26.00 -13.53 -1.46
CA LEU A 103 24.95 -14.53 -1.52
C LEU A 103 25.40 -15.74 -2.34
N LYS A 104 25.03 -16.93 -1.91
CA LYS A 104 25.26 -18.17 -2.67
C LYS A 104 24.59 -18.10 -4.05
N PRO A 105 25.25 -18.55 -5.13
CA PRO A 105 24.66 -18.55 -6.47
C PRO A 105 23.30 -19.28 -6.51
N ALA A 106 23.21 -20.47 -5.92
CA ALA A 106 21.98 -21.25 -5.90
C ALA A 106 20.81 -20.51 -5.21
N PHE A 107 21.07 -19.81 -4.10
CA PHE A 107 20.08 -18.98 -3.43
C PHE A 107 19.66 -17.80 -4.33
N ARG A 108 20.63 -17.11 -4.92
CA ARG A 108 20.35 -15.99 -5.84
C ARG A 108 19.49 -16.40 -7.03
N ASP A 109 19.83 -17.52 -7.66
CA ASP A 109 19.09 -18.06 -8.82
C ASP A 109 17.65 -18.43 -8.44
N ALA A 110 17.44 -19.05 -7.28
CA ALA A 110 16.11 -19.39 -6.75
C ALA A 110 15.28 -18.13 -6.48
N VAL A 111 15.87 -17.12 -5.84
CA VAL A 111 15.20 -15.85 -5.47
C VAL A 111 14.83 -15.05 -6.71
N VAL A 112 15.74 -14.90 -7.67
CA VAL A 112 15.47 -14.16 -8.90
C VAL A 112 14.47 -14.91 -9.79
N GLY A 113 14.62 -16.21 -9.93
CA GLY A 113 13.79 -17.02 -10.82
C GLY A 113 12.34 -17.16 -10.34
N ARG A 114 12.13 -17.63 -9.10
CA ARG A 114 10.80 -17.93 -8.57
C ARG A 114 10.10 -16.75 -7.94
N TYR A 115 10.83 -15.93 -7.16
CA TYR A 115 10.24 -14.83 -6.41
C TYR A 115 10.25 -13.50 -7.16
N LYS A 116 10.87 -13.46 -8.37
CA LYS A 116 11.07 -12.22 -9.15
C LYS A 116 11.75 -11.12 -8.31
N ALA A 117 12.54 -11.52 -7.32
CA ALA A 117 13.10 -10.64 -6.31
C ALA A 117 14.55 -10.25 -6.67
N GLU A 118 15.00 -9.10 -6.15
CA GLU A 118 16.40 -8.67 -6.25
C GLU A 118 17.26 -9.44 -5.24
N ALA A 119 18.46 -9.87 -5.65
CA ALA A 119 19.43 -10.50 -4.80
C ALA A 119 20.83 -9.96 -5.11
N SER A 120 21.30 -9.00 -4.32
CA SER A 120 22.53 -8.25 -4.58
C SER A 120 23.42 -8.11 -3.35
N SER A 121 24.69 -7.76 -3.57
CA SER A 121 25.61 -7.40 -2.49
C SER A 121 26.02 -5.94 -2.60
N VAL A 122 26.06 -5.24 -1.46
CA VAL A 122 26.37 -3.81 -1.36
C VAL A 122 27.39 -3.55 -0.26
N ASP A 123 28.08 -2.40 -0.29
CA ASP A 123 29.10 -2.06 0.70
C ASP A 123 28.49 -1.37 1.92
N PHE A 124 27.95 -2.15 2.85
CA PHE A 124 27.44 -1.60 4.10
C PHE A 124 28.56 -1.07 5.00
N ARG A 125 29.78 -1.63 4.90
CA ARG A 125 30.88 -1.29 5.83
C ARG A 125 31.50 0.06 5.55
N ASN A 126 31.83 0.34 4.30
CA ASN A 126 32.60 1.54 3.96
C ASN A 126 31.69 2.72 3.64
N ASP A 127 30.55 2.45 2.95
CA ASP A 127 29.58 3.48 2.60
C ASP A 127 28.12 2.99 2.78
N PRO A 128 27.62 2.94 4.02
CA PRO A 128 26.26 2.50 4.32
C PRO A 128 25.18 3.41 3.70
N GLU A 129 25.45 4.71 3.52
CA GLU A 129 24.47 5.61 2.89
C GLU A 129 24.40 5.41 1.38
N LEU A 130 25.50 5.12 0.69
CA LEU A 130 25.48 4.73 -0.70
C LEU A 130 24.76 3.38 -0.89
N ALA A 131 25.03 2.39 -0.02
CA ALA A 131 24.32 1.12 -0.03
C ALA A 131 22.80 1.31 0.14
N ARG A 132 22.38 2.14 1.10
CA ARG A 132 20.98 2.52 1.29
C ARG A 132 20.39 3.20 0.07
N ALA A 133 21.13 4.12 -0.57
CA ALA A 133 20.70 4.82 -1.76
C ALA A 133 20.50 3.85 -2.95
N GLN A 134 21.38 2.84 -3.10
CA GLN A 134 21.24 1.78 -4.11
C GLN A 134 19.97 0.96 -3.91
N ILE A 135 19.67 0.55 -2.66
CA ILE A 135 18.45 -0.18 -2.32
C ILE A 135 17.21 0.67 -2.65
N ASN A 136 17.22 1.96 -2.31
CA ASN A 136 16.10 2.85 -2.60
C ASN A 136 15.95 3.14 -4.11
N ALA A 137 17.06 3.27 -4.85
CA ALA A 137 17.02 3.41 -6.30
C ALA A 137 16.44 2.17 -6.99
N TRP A 138 16.77 0.97 -6.48
CA TRP A 138 16.14 -0.25 -6.94
C TRP A 138 14.62 -0.25 -6.65
N ALA A 139 14.19 0.12 -5.44
CA ALA A 139 12.77 0.19 -5.09
C ALA A 139 12.02 1.15 -6.02
N ALA A 140 12.60 2.33 -6.32
CA ALA A 140 12.03 3.28 -7.26
C ALA A 140 11.92 2.68 -8.68
N ALA A 141 12.99 2.08 -9.20
CA ALA A 141 12.99 1.47 -10.53
C ALA A 141 11.97 0.33 -10.65
N SER A 142 11.92 -0.57 -9.67
CA SER A 142 11.01 -1.72 -9.64
C SER A 142 9.53 -1.34 -9.47
N THR A 143 9.25 -0.16 -8.92
CA THR A 143 7.88 0.36 -8.73
C THR A 143 7.54 1.49 -9.71
N ARG A 144 8.26 1.64 -10.84
CA ARG A 144 8.04 2.70 -11.84
C ARG A 144 8.03 4.11 -11.22
N ASN A 145 8.91 4.36 -10.25
CA ASN A 145 9.02 5.58 -9.44
C ASN A 145 7.78 5.93 -8.59
N LEU A 146 6.89 4.97 -8.36
CA LEU A 146 5.76 5.15 -7.45
C LEU A 146 6.19 5.10 -5.98
N ILE A 147 7.33 4.44 -5.70
CA ILE A 147 7.93 4.38 -4.36
C ILE A 147 9.38 4.85 -4.45
N ASP A 148 9.67 5.98 -3.89
CA ASP A 148 11.00 6.63 -3.92
C ASP A 148 11.97 6.11 -2.87
N SER A 149 11.49 5.51 -1.79
CA SER A 149 12.30 5.12 -0.64
C SER A 149 11.66 4.00 0.17
N ALA A 150 12.29 2.82 0.18
CA ALA A 150 11.89 1.67 1.00
C ALA A 150 12.66 1.63 2.35
N VAL A 151 13.94 2.01 2.34
CA VAL A 151 14.83 1.95 3.52
C VAL A 151 15.06 3.35 4.10
N PRO A 152 14.65 3.62 5.36
CA PRO A 152 14.80 4.93 5.99
C PRO A 152 16.27 5.32 6.22
N ARG A 153 16.53 6.62 6.42
CA ARG A 153 17.86 7.10 6.79
C ARG A 153 18.25 6.63 8.19
N GLY A 154 19.53 6.32 8.38
CA GLY A 154 20.10 5.94 9.68
C GLY A 154 19.76 4.50 10.13
N THR A 155 19.06 3.72 9.32
CA THR A 155 18.75 2.31 9.66
C THR A 155 19.85 1.34 9.20
N VAL A 156 20.60 1.72 8.18
CA VAL A 156 21.73 0.96 7.66
C VAL A 156 23.03 1.55 8.18
N HIS A 157 23.94 0.72 8.67
CA HIS A 157 25.20 1.15 9.28
C HIS A 157 26.32 0.13 8.98
N ARG A 158 27.58 0.48 9.31
CA ARG A 158 28.78 -0.34 9.00
C ARG A 158 28.77 -1.78 9.53
N ASN A 159 27.92 -2.08 10.49
CA ASN A 159 27.75 -3.42 11.05
C ASN A 159 26.51 -4.13 10.49
N THR A 160 25.85 -3.57 9.48
CA THR A 160 24.76 -4.21 8.76
C THR A 160 25.34 -5.31 7.88
N HIS A 161 24.76 -6.51 7.94
CA HIS A 161 25.21 -7.67 7.18
C HIS A 161 24.19 -8.14 6.15
N LEU A 162 22.90 -8.01 6.48
CA LEU A 162 21.82 -8.49 5.67
C LEU A 162 20.58 -7.62 5.91
N VAL A 163 20.00 -7.14 4.81
CA VAL A 163 18.75 -6.36 4.78
C VAL A 163 17.79 -7.02 3.81
N LEU A 164 16.56 -7.18 4.25
CA LEU A 164 15.44 -7.50 3.38
C LEU A 164 14.54 -6.27 3.28
N ALA A 165 14.09 -5.97 2.07
CA ALA A 165 13.14 -4.89 1.86
C ALA A 165 12.08 -5.29 0.83
N ASN A 166 10.87 -4.82 1.06
CA ASN A 166 9.81 -4.88 0.08
C ASN A 166 9.13 -3.52 -0.09
N ALA A 167 8.63 -3.31 -1.28
CA ALA A 167 7.87 -2.14 -1.65
C ALA A 167 6.65 -2.59 -2.45
N ILE A 168 5.47 -2.12 -2.07
CA ILE A 168 4.24 -2.44 -2.76
C ILE A 168 3.39 -1.20 -2.94
N TYR A 169 2.94 -1.00 -4.16
CA TYR A 169 2.03 0.06 -4.55
C TYR A 169 0.88 -0.56 -5.33
N PHE A 170 -0.32 -0.18 -4.99
CA PHE A 170 -1.52 -0.64 -5.67
C PHE A 170 -2.15 0.51 -6.46
N ARG A 171 -2.46 0.23 -7.73
CA ARG A 171 -3.11 1.14 -8.64
C ARG A 171 -4.19 0.40 -9.42
N GLY A 172 -5.46 0.71 -9.17
CA GLY A 172 -6.58 0.09 -9.84
C GLY A 172 -7.66 1.11 -10.20
N LYS A 173 -8.32 0.93 -11.34
CA LYS A 173 -9.51 1.69 -11.70
C LYS A 173 -10.74 1.02 -11.12
N TRP A 174 -11.71 1.82 -10.65
CA TRP A 174 -12.98 1.25 -10.21
C TRP A 174 -13.76 0.68 -11.40
N GLU A 175 -14.40 -0.46 -11.23
CA GLU A 175 -15.39 -0.96 -12.20
C GLU A 175 -16.50 0.08 -12.42
N VAL A 176 -16.88 0.80 -11.37
CA VAL A 176 -17.83 1.90 -11.40
C VAL A 176 -17.19 3.12 -10.76
N PRO A 177 -16.60 4.04 -11.55
CA PRO A 177 -15.91 5.21 -11.02
C PRO A 177 -16.86 6.21 -10.36
N PHE A 178 -16.31 7.02 -9.45
CA PHE A 178 -17.01 8.14 -8.86
C PHE A 178 -16.93 9.37 -9.78
N TYR A 179 -17.89 10.30 -9.66
CA TYR A 179 -17.90 11.48 -10.50
C TYR A 179 -17.12 12.63 -9.84
N LYS A 180 -16.05 13.09 -10.49
CA LYS A 180 -15.25 14.23 -10.02
C LYS A 180 -16.09 15.49 -9.78
N SER A 181 -17.09 15.73 -10.64
CA SER A 181 -18.02 16.87 -10.48
C SER A 181 -18.97 16.74 -9.29
N SER A 182 -19.12 15.55 -8.73
CA SER A 182 -19.99 15.27 -7.58
C SER A 182 -19.22 15.20 -6.26
N THR A 183 -17.90 15.15 -6.30
CA THR A 183 -17.03 15.22 -5.12
C THR A 183 -17.16 16.58 -4.45
N LYS A 184 -17.43 16.60 -3.15
CA LYS A 184 -17.62 17.81 -2.34
C LYS A 184 -17.00 17.62 -0.97
N ASP A 185 -16.47 18.71 -0.42
CA ASP A 185 -16.00 18.72 0.95
C ASP A 185 -17.16 18.50 1.92
N ARG A 186 -16.95 17.59 2.88
CA ARG A 186 -17.88 17.24 3.95
C ARG A 186 -17.12 16.91 5.22
N PRO A 187 -17.74 17.06 6.40
CA PRO A 187 -17.12 16.75 7.67
C PRO A 187 -16.88 15.23 7.79
N PHE A 188 -15.64 14.87 8.15
CA PHE A 188 -15.25 13.56 8.64
C PHE A 188 -15.00 13.67 10.14
N HIS A 189 -15.66 12.82 10.93
CA HIS A 189 -15.61 12.83 12.39
C HIS A 189 -14.49 11.93 12.88
N ARG A 190 -13.44 12.51 13.42
CA ARG A 190 -12.32 11.76 14.00
C ARG A 190 -12.71 11.08 15.32
N HIS A 191 -11.92 10.11 15.74
CA HIS A 191 -12.13 9.37 16.99
C HIS A 191 -12.04 10.25 18.25
N ASP A 192 -11.33 11.40 18.18
CA ASP A 192 -11.20 12.37 19.28
C ASP A 192 -12.40 13.33 19.41
N GLY A 193 -13.44 13.14 18.59
CA GLY A 193 -14.64 13.96 18.55
C GLY A 193 -14.49 15.23 17.71
N THR A 194 -13.32 15.52 17.16
CA THR A 194 -13.15 16.65 16.21
C THR A 194 -13.63 16.25 14.81
N ALA A 195 -13.88 17.25 13.96
CA ALA A 195 -14.22 17.03 12.56
C ALA A 195 -13.25 17.77 11.64
N VAL A 196 -13.03 17.22 10.45
CA VAL A 196 -12.25 17.83 9.38
C VAL A 196 -13.04 17.76 8.08
N ASP A 197 -13.06 18.84 7.31
CA ASP A 197 -13.66 18.83 5.99
C ASP A 197 -12.70 18.18 4.99
N VAL A 198 -13.16 17.12 4.32
CA VAL A 198 -12.41 16.38 3.30
C VAL A 198 -13.27 16.11 2.08
N PRO A 199 -12.67 15.93 0.88
CA PRO A 199 -13.42 15.62 -0.33
C PRO A 199 -14.06 14.22 -0.23
N PHE A 200 -15.40 14.16 -0.27
CA PHE A 200 -16.17 12.92 -0.35
C PHE A 200 -16.58 12.64 -1.78
N MET A 201 -16.19 11.51 -2.27
CA MET A 201 -16.57 10.98 -3.56
C MET A 201 -17.96 10.38 -3.51
N THR A 202 -18.72 10.55 -4.59
CA THR A 202 -20.03 9.93 -4.75
C THR A 202 -20.28 9.63 -6.23
N ASN A 203 -21.14 8.66 -6.49
CA ASN A 203 -21.66 8.39 -7.81
C ASN A 203 -23.17 8.69 -7.87
N HIS A 204 -23.86 8.24 -8.91
CA HIS A 204 -25.28 8.51 -9.06
C HIS A 204 -26.09 8.01 -7.86
N ARG A 205 -27.09 8.78 -7.46
CA ARG A 205 -28.07 8.32 -6.49
C ARG A 205 -28.84 7.12 -7.03
N LYS A 206 -29.14 6.16 -6.12
CA LYS A 206 -29.93 4.95 -6.40
C LYS A 206 -29.25 4.01 -7.39
N TYR A 207 -27.96 3.79 -7.21
CA TYR A 207 -27.19 2.83 -7.99
C TYR A 207 -27.05 1.47 -7.28
N TYR A 208 -26.71 0.44 -8.05
CA TYR A 208 -26.54 -0.92 -7.52
C TYR A 208 -25.08 -1.13 -7.10
N HIS A 209 -24.85 -1.30 -5.77
CA HIS A 209 -23.56 -1.58 -5.19
C HIS A 209 -23.54 -2.92 -4.46
N TYR A 210 -22.37 -3.54 -4.37
CA TYR A 210 -22.17 -4.63 -3.44
C TYR A 210 -22.08 -4.07 -2.02
N MET A 211 -23.19 -4.17 -1.29
CA MET A 211 -23.28 -3.68 0.08
C MET A 211 -24.02 -4.70 0.94
N ALA A 212 -23.56 -4.87 2.18
CA ALA A 212 -24.21 -5.68 3.21
C ALA A 212 -24.30 -4.88 4.51
N VAL A 213 -25.39 -5.12 5.27
CA VAL A 213 -25.61 -4.58 6.62
C VAL A 213 -25.54 -5.75 7.58
N HIS A 214 -24.68 -5.63 8.58
CA HIS A 214 -24.47 -6.61 9.63
C HIS A 214 -24.76 -5.98 10.99
N ASP A 215 -24.80 -6.79 12.05
CA ASP A 215 -24.95 -6.29 13.41
C ASP A 215 -23.74 -5.46 13.83
N GLY A 216 -23.97 -4.14 13.94
CA GLY A 216 -23.00 -3.14 14.38
C GLY A 216 -22.03 -2.62 13.30
N PHE A 217 -22.18 -3.01 12.02
CA PHE A 217 -21.37 -2.47 10.93
C PHE A 217 -21.97 -2.70 9.54
N LYS A 218 -21.50 -1.95 8.57
CA LYS A 218 -21.82 -2.09 7.14
C LYS A 218 -20.58 -2.42 6.33
N VAL A 219 -20.74 -3.16 5.24
CA VAL A 219 -19.65 -3.49 4.30
C VAL A 219 -20.00 -2.99 2.92
N LEU A 220 -19.11 -2.18 2.34
CA LEU A 220 -19.14 -1.78 0.94
C LEU A 220 -17.99 -2.46 0.20
N LYS A 221 -18.31 -3.20 -0.88
CA LYS A 221 -17.30 -3.79 -1.77
C LYS A 221 -17.29 -3.01 -3.07
N LEU A 222 -16.13 -2.46 -3.40
CA LEU A 222 -15.84 -1.70 -4.61
C LEU A 222 -14.92 -2.52 -5.51
N PRO A 223 -15.45 -3.17 -6.57
CA PRO A 223 -14.63 -3.90 -7.52
C PRO A 223 -13.75 -2.96 -8.33
N TYR A 224 -12.53 -3.41 -8.63
CA TYR A 224 -11.67 -2.78 -9.62
C TYR A 224 -11.97 -3.32 -11.03
N GLU A 225 -11.70 -2.50 -12.04
CA GLU A 225 -11.83 -2.88 -13.44
C GLU A 225 -10.90 -4.05 -13.77
N SER A 226 -11.40 -5.05 -14.48
CA SER A 226 -10.65 -6.19 -15.00
C SER A 226 -10.86 -6.28 -16.50
N SER A 227 -9.78 -6.41 -17.28
CA SER A 227 -9.86 -6.33 -18.74
C SER A 227 -10.46 -7.57 -19.40
N THR A 228 -10.41 -8.72 -18.76
CA THR A 228 -10.94 -9.98 -19.28
C THR A 228 -11.60 -10.83 -18.18
N ALA A 229 -12.45 -11.77 -18.58
CA ALA A 229 -13.06 -12.73 -17.65
C ALA A 229 -12.05 -13.70 -16.99
N TYR A 230 -10.82 -13.74 -17.51
CA TYR A 230 -9.74 -14.63 -17.05
C TYR A 230 -8.70 -13.90 -16.20
N THR A 231 -8.80 -12.56 -16.07
CA THR A 231 -7.90 -11.81 -15.18
C THR A 231 -8.40 -11.84 -13.75
N GLN A 232 -7.48 -11.91 -12.83
CA GLN A 232 -7.78 -11.89 -11.40
C GLN A 232 -8.57 -10.64 -11.03
N ARG A 233 -9.63 -10.84 -10.27
CA ARG A 233 -10.52 -9.77 -9.82
C ARG A 233 -10.07 -9.30 -8.45
N HIS A 234 -9.88 -8.01 -8.35
CA HIS A 234 -9.56 -7.35 -7.09
C HIS A 234 -10.70 -6.45 -6.66
N CYS A 235 -10.88 -6.30 -5.37
CA CYS A 235 -11.84 -5.34 -4.83
C CYS A 235 -11.30 -4.68 -3.55
N MET A 236 -11.74 -3.44 -3.32
CA MET A 236 -11.62 -2.80 -2.01
C MET A 236 -12.88 -3.07 -1.22
N CYS A 237 -12.72 -3.52 0.02
CA CYS A 237 -13.80 -3.77 0.95
C CYS A 237 -13.67 -2.79 2.12
N ILE A 238 -14.67 -1.92 2.30
CA ILE A 238 -14.72 -0.93 3.38
C ILE A 238 -15.69 -1.44 4.44
N PHE A 239 -15.20 -1.59 5.66
CA PHE A 239 -15.94 -2.01 6.85
C PHE A 239 -16.17 -0.79 7.73
N LEU A 240 -17.41 -0.31 7.75
CA LEU A 240 -17.81 0.88 8.47
C LEU A 240 -18.61 0.50 9.72
N PRO A 241 -18.13 0.74 10.94
CA PRO A 241 -18.90 0.50 12.14
C PRO A 241 -20.11 1.44 12.18
N ASP A 242 -21.22 1.04 12.82
CA ASP A 242 -22.40 1.92 12.98
C ASP A 242 -22.13 3.05 13.99
N ALA A 243 -21.30 2.77 15.01
CA ALA A 243 -20.88 3.75 16.00
C ALA A 243 -19.61 4.49 15.54
N ARG A 244 -19.56 5.82 15.71
CA ARG A 244 -18.42 6.65 15.32
C ARG A 244 -17.10 6.28 15.99
N ASP A 245 -17.15 5.73 17.19
CA ASP A 245 -16.02 5.21 17.96
C ASP A 245 -15.85 3.68 17.85
N GLY A 246 -16.64 3.04 16.97
CA GLY A 246 -16.76 1.58 16.85
C GLY A 246 -15.60 0.87 16.16
N LEU A 247 -14.62 1.59 15.59
CA LEU A 247 -13.54 0.98 14.80
C LEU A 247 -12.75 -0.07 15.61
N ALA A 248 -12.41 0.21 16.87
CA ALA A 248 -11.64 -0.73 17.68
C ALA A 248 -12.39 -2.05 17.91
N SER A 249 -13.68 -1.98 18.22
CA SER A 249 -14.54 -3.16 18.41
C SER A 249 -14.72 -3.95 17.11
N LEU A 250 -14.83 -3.24 15.97
CA LEU A 250 -14.91 -3.86 14.65
C LEU A 250 -13.61 -4.60 14.29
N LEU A 251 -12.44 -3.98 14.52
CA LEU A 251 -11.15 -4.62 14.33
C LEU A 251 -10.96 -5.84 15.22
N ASP A 252 -11.44 -5.80 16.46
CA ASP A 252 -11.46 -6.96 17.36
C ASP A 252 -12.36 -8.09 16.80
N LYS A 253 -13.55 -7.77 16.27
CA LYS A 253 -14.40 -8.76 15.58
C LYS A 253 -13.71 -9.38 14.37
N ILE A 254 -13.11 -8.56 13.49
CA ILE A 254 -12.41 -9.03 12.28
C ILE A 254 -11.24 -9.96 12.63
N THR A 255 -10.53 -9.70 13.71
CA THR A 255 -9.30 -10.40 14.09
C THR A 255 -9.49 -11.50 15.13
N SER A 256 -10.69 -11.67 15.69
CA SER A 256 -11.02 -12.70 16.69
C SER A 256 -11.19 -14.10 16.08
N SER A 257 -11.56 -14.15 14.80
CA SER A 257 -11.62 -15.36 13.98
C SER A 257 -10.56 -15.27 12.87
N SER A 258 -10.44 -16.29 12.02
CA SER A 258 -9.63 -16.15 10.81
C SER A 258 -10.16 -15.00 9.96
N PRO A 259 -9.39 -13.94 9.64
CA PRO A 259 -9.89 -12.84 8.83
C PRO A 259 -10.34 -13.25 7.44
N ALA A 260 -9.68 -14.23 6.82
CA ALA A 260 -10.17 -14.78 5.56
C ALA A 260 -11.54 -15.43 5.74
N GLY A 261 -11.76 -16.12 6.86
CA GLY A 261 -13.09 -16.64 7.24
C GLY A 261 -14.08 -15.50 7.44
N PHE A 262 -13.69 -14.47 8.22
CA PHE A 262 -14.51 -13.29 8.44
C PHE A 262 -14.86 -12.56 7.15
N LEU A 263 -13.87 -12.30 6.27
CA LEU A 263 -14.09 -11.68 4.98
C LEU A 263 -15.05 -12.52 4.11
N ARG A 264 -14.81 -13.85 4.02
CA ARG A 264 -15.67 -14.75 3.25
C ARG A 264 -17.14 -14.73 3.72
N GLU A 265 -17.36 -14.64 5.02
CA GLU A 265 -18.69 -14.63 5.63
C GLU A 265 -19.42 -13.29 5.47
N HIS A 266 -18.69 -12.17 5.50
CA HIS A 266 -19.29 -10.84 5.58
C HIS A 266 -19.20 -10.03 4.28
N LEU A 267 -18.42 -10.48 3.27
CA LEU A 267 -18.37 -9.77 2.00
C LEU A 267 -19.66 -9.91 1.21
N PRO A 268 -20.21 -8.81 0.71
CA PRO A 268 -21.44 -8.85 -0.09
C PRO A 268 -21.21 -9.56 -1.44
N THR A 269 -22.03 -10.56 -1.73
CA THR A 269 -22.00 -11.33 -2.98
C THR A 269 -23.00 -10.84 -4.01
N ARG A 270 -23.96 -9.98 -3.62
CA ARG A 270 -25.01 -9.45 -4.48
C ARG A 270 -25.03 -7.93 -4.44
N ARG A 271 -25.36 -7.34 -5.59
CA ARG A 271 -25.59 -5.90 -5.67
C ARG A 271 -26.99 -5.57 -5.13
N VAL A 272 -27.06 -4.57 -4.27
CA VAL A 272 -28.30 -4.00 -3.74
C VAL A 272 -28.41 -2.56 -4.17
N LYS A 273 -29.63 -2.05 -4.26
CA LYS A 273 -29.87 -0.64 -4.57
C LYS A 273 -29.49 0.20 -3.37
N VAL A 274 -28.51 1.09 -3.53
CA VAL A 274 -28.05 2.02 -2.51
C VAL A 274 -28.42 3.43 -2.95
N ASP A 275 -29.08 4.17 -2.07
CA ASP A 275 -29.55 5.53 -2.38
C ASP A 275 -28.41 6.51 -2.44
N GLN A 276 -27.39 6.34 -1.62
CA GLN A 276 -26.19 7.17 -1.64
C GLN A 276 -24.98 6.40 -1.11
N VAL A 277 -23.86 6.52 -1.83
CA VAL A 277 -22.52 6.13 -1.37
C VAL A 277 -21.67 7.38 -1.24
N LEU A 278 -21.05 7.58 -0.09
CA LEU A 278 -20.09 8.64 0.22
C LEU A 278 -18.83 8.01 0.82
N VAL A 279 -17.70 8.13 0.13
CA VAL A 279 -16.39 7.64 0.57
C VAL A 279 -15.41 8.80 0.48
N PRO A 280 -14.63 9.10 1.52
CA PRO A 280 -13.62 10.15 1.45
C PRO A 280 -12.49 9.77 0.50
N ARG A 281 -11.88 10.77 -0.16
CA ARG A 281 -10.56 10.59 -0.81
C ARG A 281 -9.50 10.49 0.27
N PHE A 282 -8.54 9.59 0.07
CA PHE A 282 -7.40 9.50 0.95
C PHE A 282 -6.18 8.91 0.23
N GLU A 283 -5.01 9.28 0.71
CA GLU A 283 -3.74 8.68 0.32
C GLU A 283 -3.01 8.25 1.59
N LEU A 284 -2.59 6.99 1.66
CA LEU A 284 -1.90 6.46 2.82
C LEU A 284 -0.56 5.85 2.42
N SER A 285 0.42 6.07 3.28
CA SER A 285 1.78 5.58 3.08
C SER A 285 2.35 5.02 4.37
N PHE A 286 2.81 3.78 4.32
CA PHE A 286 3.52 3.13 5.42
C PHE A 286 4.97 2.89 5.04
N ARG A 287 5.91 3.23 5.93
CA ARG A 287 7.32 2.92 5.77
C ARG A 287 7.95 2.64 7.13
N SER A 288 8.24 1.39 7.40
CA SER A 288 8.84 1.00 8.67
C SER A 288 9.61 -0.32 8.58
N SER A 289 10.45 -0.56 9.59
CA SER A 289 10.88 -1.91 9.94
C SER A 289 9.72 -2.68 10.57
N VAL A 290 9.50 -3.89 10.09
CA VAL A 290 8.52 -4.82 10.67
C VAL A 290 9.18 -5.87 11.57
N THR A 291 10.48 -5.77 11.82
CA THR A 291 11.27 -6.75 12.59
C THR A 291 10.74 -6.95 14.02
N ALA A 292 10.43 -5.85 14.72
CA ALA A 292 9.88 -5.94 16.08
C ALA A 292 8.53 -6.67 16.09
N LEU A 293 7.66 -6.34 15.15
CA LEU A 293 6.37 -6.98 14.95
C LEU A 293 6.52 -8.48 14.67
N LEU A 294 7.45 -8.87 13.78
CA LEU A 294 7.72 -10.27 13.46
C LEU A 294 8.22 -11.06 14.68
N LYS A 295 9.07 -10.45 15.51
CA LYS A 295 9.53 -11.05 16.78
C LYS A 295 8.38 -11.27 17.76
N ASP A 296 7.43 -10.35 17.84
CA ASP A 296 6.22 -10.48 18.67
C ASP A 296 5.28 -11.58 18.15
N LEU A 297 5.27 -11.83 16.84
CA LEU A 297 4.54 -12.92 16.21
C LEU A 297 5.24 -14.29 16.34
N GLY A 298 6.39 -14.34 17.00
CA GLY A 298 7.12 -15.57 17.28
C GLY A 298 8.30 -15.85 16.36
N LEU A 299 8.59 -14.99 15.38
CA LEU A 299 9.75 -15.13 14.50
C LEU A 299 10.97 -14.44 15.14
N ARG A 300 11.82 -15.18 15.82
CA ARG A 300 12.94 -14.65 16.61
C ARG A 300 14.32 -15.14 16.15
N LEU A 301 14.40 -16.40 15.74
CA LEU A 301 15.66 -17.02 15.37
C LEU A 301 16.38 -16.31 14.22
N PRO A 302 15.71 -15.91 13.11
CA PRO A 302 16.38 -15.22 12.01
C PRO A 302 17.06 -13.92 12.42
N PHE A 303 16.60 -13.29 13.51
CA PHE A 303 17.10 -12.01 14.03
C PHE A 303 18.08 -12.18 15.21
N SER A 304 18.47 -13.42 15.53
CA SER A 304 19.36 -13.77 16.63
C SER A 304 20.71 -14.25 16.12
N HIS A 305 21.69 -14.37 17.02
CA HIS A 305 23.00 -14.98 16.72
C HIS A 305 22.92 -16.50 16.47
N ARG A 306 21.77 -17.12 16.75
CA ARG A 306 21.49 -18.54 16.49
C ARG A 306 20.84 -18.78 15.13
N ALA A 307 20.71 -17.74 14.29
CA ALA A 307 20.14 -17.88 12.97
C ALA A 307 20.96 -18.82 12.10
N ASP A 308 20.30 -19.83 11.55
CA ASP A 308 20.88 -20.70 10.50
C ASP A 308 20.38 -20.20 9.14
N LEU A 309 21.25 -19.44 8.46
CA LEU A 309 21.04 -18.91 7.10
C LEU A 309 22.07 -19.54 6.14
N SER A 310 22.48 -20.76 6.40
CA SER A 310 23.54 -21.46 5.67
C SER A 310 23.22 -21.69 4.20
N GLU A 311 21.94 -21.74 3.81
CA GLU A 311 21.57 -21.85 2.39
C GLU A 311 21.69 -20.52 1.63
N MET A 312 21.76 -19.39 2.35
CA MET A 312 21.86 -18.07 1.76
C MET A 312 23.30 -17.59 1.58
N LEU A 313 24.19 -17.86 2.55
CA LEU A 313 25.53 -17.29 2.66
C LEU A 313 26.61 -18.37 2.75
N ASN A 314 27.81 -18.10 2.18
CA ASN A 314 28.90 -19.09 2.09
C ASN A 314 29.67 -19.33 3.37
N ASP A 315 29.57 -18.46 4.37
CA ASP A 315 30.43 -18.51 5.55
C ASP A 315 29.73 -19.06 6.78
N GLY A 316 30.41 -19.98 7.49
CA GLY A 316 30.02 -20.51 8.78
C GLY A 316 30.09 -19.52 9.95
N TYR A 317 29.97 -18.23 9.69
CA TYR A 317 29.89 -17.19 10.72
C TYR A 317 28.45 -16.99 11.18
N GLU A 318 28.27 -16.55 12.42
CA GLU A 318 26.98 -16.19 12.98
C GLU A 318 26.36 -15.03 12.23
N PHE A 319 25.35 -15.29 11.41
CA PHE A 319 24.58 -14.26 10.69
C PHE A 319 23.22 -14.11 11.30
N ARG A 320 22.69 -12.90 11.16
CA ARG A 320 21.30 -12.63 11.44
C ARG A 320 20.76 -11.62 10.44
N VAL A 321 19.49 -11.67 10.21
CA VAL A 321 18.78 -10.59 9.53
C VAL A 321 18.85 -9.35 10.43
N GLN A 322 19.36 -8.26 9.89
CA GLN A 322 19.42 -7.00 10.63
C GLN A 322 18.04 -6.37 10.73
N ASP A 323 17.36 -6.29 9.58
CA ASP A 323 16.06 -5.66 9.50
C ASP A 323 15.25 -6.17 8.30
N VAL A 324 13.93 -6.07 8.42
CA VAL A 324 12.95 -6.30 7.36
C VAL A 324 12.15 -5.01 7.20
N PHE A 325 12.30 -4.34 6.05
CA PHE A 325 11.61 -3.08 5.76
C PHE A 325 10.42 -3.31 4.85
N GLN A 326 9.32 -2.65 5.16
CA GLN A 326 8.15 -2.56 4.28
C GLN A 326 7.84 -1.11 3.94
N LYS A 327 7.60 -0.86 2.65
CA LYS A 327 6.94 0.35 2.15
C LYS A 327 5.67 -0.04 1.43
N ALA A 328 4.53 0.46 1.89
CA ALA A 328 3.23 0.26 1.28
C ALA A 328 2.59 1.62 1.01
N VAL A 329 1.98 1.79 -0.15
CA VAL A 329 1.29 3.02 -0.55
C VAL A 329 -0.03 2.66 -1.22
N ILE A 330 -1.08 3.37 -0.86
CA ILE A 330 -2.40 3.28 -1.48
C ILE A 330 -2.95 4.68 -1.69
N GLU A 331 -3.52 4.92 -2.86
CA GLU A 331 -4.28 6.12 -3.19
C GLU A 331 -5.72 5.72 -3.55
N VAL A 332 -6.69 6.42 -2.98
CA VAL A 332 -8.12 6.23 -3.21
C VAL A 332 -8.73 7.54 -3.68
N ASN A 333 -9.10 7.57 -4.95
CA ASN A 333 -9.70 8.73 -5.61
C ASN A 333 -10.89 8.32 -6.50
N GLU A 334 -11.48 9.26 -7.25
CA GLU A 334 -12.70 9.05 -8.03
C GLU A 334 -12.55 8.04 -9.17
N ASP A 335 -11.40 7.98 -9.78
CA ASP A 335 -11.14 7.11 -10.93
C ASP A 335 -10.75 5.67 -10.50
N GLY A 336 -10.50 5.48 -9.21
CA GLY A 336 -9.68 4.40 -8.69
C GLY A 336 -8.24 4.87 -8.72
N THR A 337 -7.60 4.92 -9.88
CA THR A 337 -6.26 5.48 -10.05
C THR A 337 -5.97 6.01 -11.48
N GLU A 338 -6.95 6.14 -12.39
CA GLU A 338 -6.86 6.95 -13.63
C GLU A 338 -8.15 6.90 -14.49
N ALA A 339 -8.43 7.99 -15.21
CA ALA A 339 -9.72 8.25 -15.84
C ALA A 339 -9.99 7.47 -17.13
N ALA A 340 -11.23 6.94 -17.24
CA ALA A 340 -11.92 6.74 -18.53
C ALA A 340 -13.42 7.02 -18.36
N ALA A 341 -13.99 7.81 -19.25
CA ALA A 341 -15.41 8.15 -19.24
C ALA A 341 -16.25 6.98 -19.74
N LEU A 342 -17.16 6.45 -18.92
CA LEU A 342 -18.16 5.48 -19.28
C LEU A 342 -19.54 6.13 -19.32
N THR A 343 -20.31 5.87 -20.39
CA THR A 343 -21.67 6.36 -20.58
C THR A 343 -22.66 5.32 -20.04
N PHE A 344 -23.49 5.69 -19.07
CA PHE A 344 -24.49 4.82 -18.47
C PHE A 344 -25.90 5.12 -18.97
N TYR A 345 -26.69 4.06 -19.16
CA TYR A 345 -28.12 4.17 -19.47
C TYR A 345 -28.94 4.17 -18.18
N ASP A 346 -29.78 5.17 -18.03
CA ASP A 346 -30.72 5.30 -16.90
C ASP A 346 -31.97 4.44 -17.17
N VAL A 347 -32.22 3.45 -16.31
CA VAL A 347 -33.42 2.63 -16.35
C VAL A 347 -34.38 3.10 -15.25
N THR A 348 -35.35 3.91 -15.61
CA THR A 348 -36.38 4.41 -14.70
C THR A 348 -37.38 3.29 -14.31
N ALA A 349 -37.41 2.90 -13.03
CA ALA A 349 -38.43 2.01 -12.48
C ALA A 349 -39.57 2.80 -11.84
N LYS A 350 -40.80 2.32 -12.02
CA LYS A 350 -42.05 2.94 -11.54
C LYS A 350 -42.12 2.93 -10.00
N SER A 351 -42.66 4.02 -9.43
CA SER A 351 -42.82 4.29 -8.01
C SER A 351 -43.74 3.32 -7.26
N SER A 352 -43.27 2.86 -6.09
CA SER A 352 -44.05 2.25 -5.03
C SER A 352 -44.66 3.30 -4.10
N GLN A 353 -45.82 3.02 -3.54
CA GLN A 353 -46.65 3.94 -2.74
C GLN A 353 -46.09 4.24 -1.31
N TYR A 354 -44.99 3.58 -0.90
CA TYR A 354 -44.25 3.91 0.33
C TYR A 354 -42.81 4.17 -0.06
N PRO A 355 -42.18 5.28 0.42
CA PRO A 355 -40.75 5.44 0.23
C PRO A 355 -40.07 4.27 0.96
N PRO A 356 -39.32 3.42 0.25
CA PRO A 356 -38.51 2.42 0.92
C PRO A 356 -37.48 3.15 1.80
N GLU A 357 -37.16 2.56 2.93
CA GLU A 357 -36.09 3.04 3.83
C GLU A 357 -34.83 3.28 2.99
N GLU A 358 -34.28 4.52 3.07
CA GLU A 358 -33.11 4.88 2.27
C GLU A 358 -31.89 4.07 2.74
N VAL A 359 -31.29 3.33 1.83
CA VAL A 359 -30.07 2.57 2.10
C VAL A 359 -28.87 3.48 1.83
N LEU A 360 -28.16 3.89 2.87
CA LEU A 360 -27.03 4.81 2.80
C LEU A 360 -25.73 4.14 3.24
N PHE A 361 -24.65 4.41 2.51
CA PHE A 361 -23.29 4.13 2.94
C PHE A 361 -22.50 5.44 3.00
N VAL A 362 -22.26 5.95 4.20
CA VAL A 362 -21.60 7.24 4.43
C VAL A 362 -20.40 6.99 5.37
N ALA A 363 -19.20 6.90 4.79
CA ALA A 363 -17.96 6.67 5.54
C ALA A 363 -17.42 8.00 6.11
N ASP A 364 -18.18 8.64 7.00
CA ASP A 364 -17.90 9.94 7.61
C ASP A 364 -17.19 9.86 8.98
N HIS A 365 -16.73 8.67 9.37
CA HIS A 365 -16.02 8.39 10.61
C HIS A 365 -15.06 7.21 10.43
N PRO A 366 -14.21 6.86 11.41
CA PRO A 366 -13.18 5.86 11.26
C PRO A 366 -13.70 4.49 10.78
N PHE A 367 -13.01 3.93 9.78
CA PHE A 367 -13.38 2.67 9.14
C PHE A 367 -12.14 1.81 8.85
N ALA A 368 -12.32 0.49 8.74
CA ALA A 368 -11.31 -0.44 8.26
C ALA A 368 -11.49 -0.72 6.77
N TYR A 369 -10.40 -1.08 6.08
CA TYR A 369 -10.47 -1.50 4.69
C TYR A 369 -9.48 -2.62 4.37
N PHE A 370 -9.84 -3.41 3.35
CA PHE A 370 -8.99 -4.45 2.78
C PHE A 370 -9.01 -4.35 1.26
N ILE A 371 -7.87 -4.57 0.61
CA ILE A 371 -7.83 -4.89 -0.82
C ILE A 371 -7.56 -6.38 -0.92
N VAL A 372 -8.46 -7.09 -1.58
CA VAL A 372 -8.43 -8.54 -1.69
C VAL A 372 -8.51 -8.98 -3.15
N GLU A 373 -7.88 -10.09 -3.45
CA GLU A 373 -8.13 -10.84 -4.66
C GLU A 373 -9.36 -11.74 -4.43
N GLU A 374 -10.33 -11.71 -5.36
CA GLU A 374 -11.67 -12.28 -5.12
C GLU A 374 -11.71 -13.81 -5.14
N GLU A 375 -10.82 -14.47 -5.87
CA GLU A 375 -10.79 -15.92 -6.02
C GLU A 375 -10.02 -16.60 -4.89
N SER A 376 -8.78 -16.19 -4.67
CA SER A 376 -7.92 -16.73 -3.62
C SER A 376 -8.23 -16.19 -2.23
N HIS A 377 -8.95 -15.06 -2.14
CA HIS A 377 -9.16 -14.26 -0.93
C HIS A 377 -7.84 -13.76 -0.30
N ALA A 378 -6.78 -13.67 -1.12
CA ALA A 378 -5.50 -13.12 -0.68
C ALA A 378 -5.65 -11.63 -0.33
N ILE A 379 -5.17 -11.26 0.86
CA ILE A 379 -5.21 -9.88 1.34
C ILE A 379 -3.94 -9.16 0.87
N LEU A 380 -4.09 -8.33 -0.16
CA LEU A 380 -2.99 -7.53 -0.71
C LEU A 380 -2.65 -6.36 0.21
N PHE A 381 -3.66 -5.65 0.68
CA PHE A 381 -3.54 -4.54 1.62
C PHE A 381 -4.59 -4.64 2.72
N ALA A 382 -4.21 -4.20 3.89
CA ALA A 382 -5.08 -4.02 5.03
C ALA A 382 -4.75 -2.70 5.73
N GLY A 383 -5.78 -2.09 6.34
CA GLY A 383 -5.58 -0.86 7.09
C GLY A 383 -6.86 -0.26 7.63
N HIS A 384 -6.72 0.92 8.19
CA HIS A 384 -7.85 1.74 8.64
C HIS A 384 -7.57 3.23 8.44
N VAL A 385 -8.64 3.99 8.32
CA VAL A 385 -8.63 5.44 8.18
C VAL A 385 -9.26 6.03 9.42
N VAL A 386 -8.53 6.91 10.12
CA VAL A 386 -9.02 7.67 11.26
C VAL A 386 -9.03 9.17 10.96
N ASP A 387 -8.28 9.61 9.95
CA ASP A 387 -8.23 10.97 9.42
C ASP A 387 -7.84 10.96 7.93
N PRO A 388 -8.78 11.12 7.00
CA PRO A 388 -8.47 11.11 5.56
C PRO A 388 -7.59 12.27 5.10
N SER A 389 -7.48 13.35 5.88
CA SER A 389 -6.64 14.51 5.57
C SER A 389 -5.16 14.30 5.90
N ASP A 390 -4.83 13.26 6.69
CA ASP A 390 -3.48 12.94 7.09
C ASP A 390 -2.89 11.84 6.20
N ALA A 391 -2.04 12.22 5.25
CA ALA A 391 -1.29 11.30 4.40
C ALA A 391 -0.03 10.73 5.07
N THR A 392 0.29 11.15 6.30
CA THR A 392 1.51 10.74 7.00
C THR A 392 1.42 9.28 7.44
N GLY A 393 2.32 8.48 6.87
CA GLY A 393 2.41 7.05 7.22
C GLY A 393 2.97 6.84 8.62
N VAL A 394 2.48 5.80 9.26
CA VAL A 394 2.94 5.35 10.56
C VAL A 394 4.39 4.89 10.50
N VAL A 395 5.21 5.37 11.41
CA VAL A 395 6.53 4.82 11.71
C VAL A 395 6.40 3.99 12.97
N ILE A 396 6.55 2.66 12.88
CA ILE A 396 6.71 1.84 14.08
C ILE A 396 8.09 2.17 14.66
N PRO A 397 8.20 2.66 15.92
CA PRO A 397 9.49 2.85 16.53
C PRO A 397 10.23 1.50 16.58
N SER A 398 11.45 1.44 16.04
CA SER A 398 12.34 0.30 16.24
C SER A 398 12.50 0.09 17.75
N GLY A 399 12.04 -1.06 18.26
CA GLY A 399 11.97 -1.33 19.68
C GLY A 399 13.32 -1.55 20.34
N GLU A 400 14.06 -0.46 20.61
CA GLU A 400 15.02 -0.40 21.69
C GLU A 400 14.46 0.55 22.74
N ARG A 401 13.92 0.01 23.82
CA ARG A 401 13.73 0.77 25.05
C ARG A 401 15.13 1.18 25.54
N SER A 402 15.56 2.36 25.17
CA SER A 402 16.66 3.04 25.85
C SER A 402 16.24 3.25 27.32
N THR A 403 16.73 2.39 28.20
CA THR A 403 16.69 2.61 29.65
C THR A 403 17.76 3.64 30.02
N THR A 404 17.60 4.86 29.56
CA THR A 404 18.31 6.00 30.12
C THR A 404 17.35 6.69 31.09
N LYS A 405 17.50 6.37 32.38
CA LYS A 405 16.98 7.21 33.47
C LYS A 405 17.65 8.58 33.33
N GLY A 406 17.01 9.51 32.65
CA GLY A 406 17.36 10.91 32.63
C GLY A 406 17.08 11.50 34.03
N LYS A 407 18.09 11.82 34.77
CA LYS A 407 18.03 12.74 35.88
C LYS A 407 17.45 14.06 35.41
N ILE A 408 16.35 14.45 35.99
CA ILE A 408 15.79 15.80 35.84
C ILE A 408 16.66 16.70 36.75
N ASP A 409 17.60 17.43 36.16
CA ASP A 409 18.22 18.56 36.82
C ASP A 409 17.27 19.76 36.73
N LYS A 410 16.79 20.16 37.91
CA LYS A 410 16.10 21.43 38.11
C LYS A 410 17.05 22.58 37.80
N VAL A 411 16.70 23.39 36.82
CA VAL A 411 17.32 24.70 36.61
C VAL A 411 16.51 25.73 37.38
N ASP A 412 17.12 26.28 38.41
CA ASP A 412 16.61 27.40 39.18
C ASP A 412 16.57 28.67 38.36
N THR A 413 15.45 29.36 38.45
CA THR A 413 15.28 30.73 37.98
C THR A 413 15.86 31.69 38.97
N GLU A 414 16.89 32.41 38.59
CA GLU A 414 17.30 33.62 39.31
C GLU A 414 17.44 34.84 38.38
N SER A 415 16.79 35.87 38.82
CA SER A 415 16.64 37.19 38.24
C SER A 415 17.91 38.03 38.33
N GLY A 416 18.25 38.80 37.30
CA GLY A 416 19.31 39.81 37.35
C GLY A 416 19.18 40.90 36.30
N ARG A 417 18.73 42.05 36.76
CA ARG A 417 18.53 43.33 36.05
C ARG A 417 19.86 44.02 35.64
N LYS A 418 19.72 44.89 34.56
CA LYS A 418 20.48 46.15 34.21
C LYS A 418 21.67 45.90 33.25
N ARG A 419 21.90 46.71 32.19
CA ARG A 419 21.68 48.14 31.87
C ARG A 419 21.93 48.38 30.38
N ARG A 420 21.30 49.46 29.88
CA ARG A 420 21.44 50.12 28.59
C ARG A 420 22.87 50.43 28.16
N ARG A 421 23.15 50.43 26.85
CA ARG A 421 23.74 51.57 26.15
C ARG A 421 23.48 51.51 24.64
N ASP A 422 23.14 52.67 24.13
CA ASP A 422 22.85 53.04 22.73
C ASP A 422 24.11 52.93 21.86
N GLU A 423 23.86 52.64 20.56
CA GLU A 423 24.48 53.37 19.44
C GLU A 423 23.94 52.82 18.09
N GLN A 424 23.28 53.68 17.36
CA GLN A 424 23.03 53.65 15.91
C GLN A 424 24.02 54.62 15.25
N PRO A 425 24.06 54.76 13.89
CA PRO A 425 23.97 53.84 12.76
C PRO A 425 25.12 54.05 11.74
N GLN A 426 25.23 53.21 10.72
CA GLN A 426 25.64 53.67 9.40
C GLN A 426 25.28 52.70 8.25
N SER A 427 24.80 53.30 7.22
CA SER A 427 24.33 52.82 5.93
C SER A 427 25.40 52.22 5.02
N SER A 428 25.06 51.20 4.23
CA SER A 428 25.54 51.12 2.84
C SER A 428 24.61 50.29 1.97
N HIS A 429 24.22 50.87 0.84
CA HIS A 429 23.45 50.33 -0.27
C HIS A 429 24.23 49.25 -1.03
N GLY A 430 23.48 48.30 -1.64
CA GLY A 430 24.08 47.46 -2.67
C GLY A 430 23.18 46.32 -3.19
N HIS A 431 22.40 46.61 -4.21
CA HIS A 431 21.97 45.74 -5.32
C HIS A 431 21.91 44.23 -5.19
N SER A 432 20.71 43.66 -5.23
CA SER A 432 20.48 42.32 -5.76
C SER A 432 19.02 42.17 -6.29
N SER A 433 18.76 42.72 -7.47
CA SER A 433 17.49 42.58 -8.17
C SER A 433 17.71 42.25 -9.63
N SER A 434 18.31 41.09 -9.95
CA SER A 434 18.42 40.66 -11.36
C SER A 434 18.45 39.15 -11.62
N ARG A 435 18.20 38.29 -10.64
CA ARG A 435 18.21 36.82 -10.84
C ARG A 435 16.82 36.16 -10.88
N GLN A 436 15.75 36.85 -10.51
CA GLN A 436 14.40 36.28 -10.58
C GLN A 436 13.71 36.45 -11.94
N HIS A 437 14.05 37.48 -12.72
CA HIS A 437 13.40 37.72 -14.02
C HIS A 437 13.84 36.74 -15.14
N ARG A 438 15.02 36.14 -15.05
CA ARG A 438 15.48 35.18 -16.09
C ARG A 438 14.93 33.75 -15.93
N ARG A 439 14.36 33.40 -14.78
CA ARG A 439 13.74 32.07 -14.57
C ARG A 439 12.29 32.01 -15.03
N ASP A 440 11.58 33.12 -15.10
CA ASP A 440 10.18 33.16 -15.55
C ASP A 440 10.06 33.24 -17.08
N GLU A 441 11.03 33.80 -17.78
CA GLU A 441 11.02 33.80 -19.25
C GLU A 441 11.32 32.43 -19.86
N SER A 442 12.22 31.65 -19.28
CA SER A 442 12.49 30.27 -19.76
C SER A 442 11.32 29.29 -19.53
N ARG A 443 10.50 29.49 -18.49
CA ARG A 443 9.27 28.68 -18.26
C ARG A 443 8.14 29.05 -19.23
N ARG A 444 8.04 30.32 -19.68
CA ARG A 444 7.03 30.75 -20.67
C ARG A 444 7.38 30.30 -22.09
N ALA A 445 8.64 30.19 -22.43
CA ALA A 445 9.11 29.68 -23.73
C ALA A 445 8.82 28.19 -23.91
N ALA A 446 9.12 27.35 -22.89
CA ALA A 446 8.86 25.92 -22.94
C ALA A 446 7.37 25.56 -23.03
N SER A 447 6.49 26.35 -22.39
CA SER A 447 5.03 26.15 -22.45
C SER A 447 4.42 26.50 -23.80
N SER A 448 5.04 27.40 -24.57
CA SER A 448 4.57 27.79 -25.91
C SER A 448 4.97 26.81 -27.01
N GLU A 449 6.10 26.13 -26.85
CA GLU A 449 6.55 25.10 -27.77
C GLU A 449 5.73 23.81 -27.65
N TYR A 450 5.41 23.40 -26.44
CA TYR A 450 4.56 22.22 -26.19
C TYR A 450 3.16 22.35 -26.81
N ARG A 451 2.54 23.54 -26.70
CA ARG A 451 1.23 23.84 -27.34
C ARG A 451 1.28 23.89 -28.87
N ARG A 452 2.44 24.14 -29.48
CA ARG A 452 2.59 24.14 -30.95
C ARG A 452 2.76 22.73 -31.52
N GLU A 453 3.37 21.81 -30.76
CA GLU A 453 3.51 20.40 -31.17
C GLU A 453 2.18 19.64 -31.04
N GLU A 454 1.43 19.85 -29.99
CA GLU A 454 0.10 19.27 -29.80
C GLU A 454 -0.88 19.69 -30.91
N SER A 455 -0.84 20.96 -31.33
CA SER A 455 -1.65 21.48 -32.43
C SER A 455 -1.29 20.89 -33.80
N ARG A 456 -0.03 20.44 -33.99
CA ARG A 456 0.41 19.75 -35.23
C ARG A 456 -0.05 18.31 -35.25
N TYR A 457 -0.03 17.62 -34.12
CA TYR A 457 -0.48 16.23 -33.98
C TYR A 457 -1.97 16.09 -34.31
N TYR A 458 -2.82 16.94 -33.75
CA TYR A 458 -4.26 16.93 -34.06
C TYR A 458 -4.62 17.32 -35.52
N ARG A 459 -3.75 18.05 -36.22
CA ARG A 459 -3.98 18.35 -37.65
C ARG A 459 -3.61 17.19 -38.56
N SER A 460 -2.67 16.32 -38.18
CA SER A 460 -2.31 15.13 -38.97
C SER A 460 -3.39 14.05 -38.89
N GLU A 461 -3.97 13.79 -37.73
CA GLU A 461 -5.04 12.81 -37.54
C GLU A 461 -6.34 13.20 -38.29
N ARG A 462 -6.62 14.49 -38.40
CA ARG A 462 -7.81 14.95 -39.17
C ARG A 462 -7.66 14.77 -40.68
N ARG A 463 -6.45 14.70 -41.21
CA ARG A 463 -6.19 14.46 -42.65
C ARG A 463 -6.24 12.98 -43.04
N GLU A 464 -5.94 12.06 -42.13
CA GLU A 464 -6.02 10.62 -42.37
C GLU A 464 -7.48 10.09 -42.36
N ARG A 465 -8.39 10.71 -41.60
CA ARG A 465 -9.81 10.30 -41.57
C ARG A 465 -10.64 10.69 -42.80
N THR A 466 -10.15 11.57 -43.67
CA THR A 466 -10.88 12.02 -44.86
C THR A 466 -10.55 11.25 -46.13
N ASN A 467 -9.60 10.27 -46.10
CA ASN A 467 -9.11 9.60 -47.31
C ASN A 467 -9.35 8.08 -47.34
N ASN A 468 -10.40 7.54 -46.69
CA ASN A 468 -10.69 6.11 -46.82
C ASN A 468 -12.15 5.86 -47.24
N PRO A 469 -12.43 5.47 -48.52
CA PRO A 469 -13.77 5.16 -48.95
C PRO A 469 -14.20 3.73 -48.50
N ARG A 470 -15.46 3.64 -48.09
CA ARG A 470 -16.22 2.48 -47.63
C ARG A 470 -15.92 1.20 -48.43
N ARG A 471 -15.60 0.11 -47.73
CA ARG A 471 -15.83 -1.25 -48.22
C ARG A 471 -16.99 -1.85 -47.43
N GLU A 472 -18.11 -2.06 -48.15
CA GLU A 472 -19.20 -2.87 -47.69
C GLU A 472 -18.78 -4.34 -47.67
N TYR A 473 -18.95 -5.01 -46.53
CA TYR A 473 -18.98 -6.49 -46.48
C TYR A 473 -20.37 -6.96 -46.03
N ASN A 474 -21.11 -7.48 -47.02
CA ASN A 474 -22.28 -8.31 -46.83
C ASN A 474 -21.83 -9.67 -46.27
N THR A 475 -22.26 -10.05 -45.10
CA THR A 475 -22.17 -11.44 -44.65
C THR A 475 -23.54 -11.91 -44.17
N LYS A 476 -24.15 -12.79 -44.98
CA LYS A 476 -25.33 -13.56 -44.65
C LYS A 476 -25.03 -14.49 -43.49
N ILE A 477 -25.82 -14.41 -42.43
CA ILE A 477 -25.87 -15.41 -41.36
C ILE A 477 -26.95 -16.42 -41.76
N GLN A 478 -26.54 -17.69 -41.93
CA GLN A 478 -27.40 -18.84 -42.09
C GLN A 478 -27.49 -19.55 -40.73
N PHE A 479 -28.72 -19.72 -40.26
CA PHE A 479 -29.05 -20.55 -39.11
C PHE A 479 -28.92 -22.05 -39.44
N CYS A 480 -28.27 -22.78 -38.58
CA CYS A 480 -28.58 -24.15 -38.15
C CYS A 480 -28.19 -24.30 -36.68
#